data_4006abf3decfd1ae0157071b205e00b7
#
_entry.id   4006abf3decfd1ae0157071b205e00b7
#
_cell.length_a   1.000
_cell.length_b   1.000
_cell.length_c   1.000
_cell.angle_alpha   90.00
_cell.angle_beta   90.00
_cell.angle_gamma   90.00
#
_symmetry.space_group_name_H-M   'P 1'
#
loop_
_entity.id
_entity.type
_entity.pdbx_description
1 polymer ?
#
loop_
_entity_poly.entity_id
_entity_poly.type
_entity_poly.pdbx_seq_one_letter_code
_entity_poly.pdbx_strand_id
1 'polypeptide(L)'
;MGGRRAVIVGCALVMLVGLFSFPRLLLGSDQTRVKEMIQNNCAGCHRLEGKADSRFNLKAPDLIWAGSKYQRSWLLRYLTGKEAPLYPKGYRWDLSEGPTRHPVVSEDEALGIAEYFEQHNKDPRVKVGAFDLSKVSKFDVTFGGMAYKAHACLGCHLIEENGKLIGGPQSASLVAAGQRYDKDWLFRFGQNPQDFTVHNGEFLADATEPQLRAVIGFLMVQGVKDFKYYEPWTAPEFGMASADRGK
;
A
#
# COMPACT_ATOMS: atom_id res chain seq x y z
N MET A 1 44.64 15.66 -73.54
CA MET A 1 45.19 16.14 -72.25
C MET A 1 43.99 16.46 -71.37
N GLY A 2 43.60 15.50 -70.52
CA GLY A 2 42.40 15.59 -69.70
C GLY A 2 42.75 15.45 -68.23
N GLY A 3 42.61 16.52 -67.45
CA GLY A 3 42.84 16.54 -66.04
C GLY A 3 41.62 16.05 -65.26
N ARG A 4 41.78 14.97 -64.52
CA ARG A 4 40.76 14.43 -63.56
C ARG A 4 40.85 15.23 -62.26
N ARG A 5 39.78 15.90 -61.88
CA ARG A 5 39.61 16.49 -60.57
C ARG A 5 39.04 15.46 -59.59
N ALA A 6 39.79 15.11 -58.57
CA ALA A 6 39.32 14.28 -57.47
C ALA A 6 38.46 15.14 -56.51
N VAL A 7 37.22 14.68 -56.26
CA VAL A 7 36.32 15.25 -55.24
C VAL A 7 36.53 14.45 -53.96
N ILE A 8 37.06 15.08 -52.94
CA ILE A 8 37.16 14.52 -51.59
C ILE A 8 35.84 14.76 -50.87
N VAL A 9 35.07 13.70 -50.65
CA VAL A 9 33.85 13.72 -49.80
C VAL A 9 34.30 13.48 -48.37
N GLY A 10 34.27 14.54 -47.58
CA GLY A 10 34.50 14.46 -46.13
C GLY A 10 33.25 13.92 -45.45
N CYS A 11 33.34 12.68 -44.88
CA CYS A 11 32.37 12.16 -43.96
C CYS A 11 32.55 12.83 -42.58
N ALA A 12 31.66 13.73 -42.23
CA ALA A 12 31.55 14.26 -40.87
C ALA A 12 30.83 13.18 -39.98
N LEU A 13 31.61 12.53 -39.14
CA LEU A 13 31.09 11.58 -38.12
C LEU A 13 30.48 12.40 -36.97
N VAL A 14 29.15 12.56 -36.95
CA VAL A 14 28.41 13.14 -35.80
C VAL A 14 28.36 12.11 -34.73
N MET A 15 29.21 12.21 -33.70
CA MET A 15 29.09 11.44 -32.44
C MET A 15 27.87 11.96 -31.67
N LEU A 16 26.74 11.27 -31.77
CA LEU A 16 25.62 11.41 -30.87
C LEU A 16 26.00 10.79 -29.52
N VAL A 17 26.45 11.66 -28.59
CA VAL A 17 26.58 11.30 -27.19
C VAL A 17 25.18 11.19 -26.61
N GLY A 18 24.61 9.99 -26.67
CA GLY A 18 23.37 9.67 -25.96
C GLY A 18 23.61 9.77 -24.47
N LEU A 19 23.00 10.78 -23.85
CA LEU A 19 22.87 10.86 -22.39
C LEU A 19 21.97 9.71 -21.93
N PHE A 20 22.57 8.52 -21.75
CA PHE A 20 21.94 7.45 -21.00
C PHE A 20 21.88 7.91 -19.54
N SER A 21 20.71 8.38 -19.12
CA SER A 21 20.39 8.50 -17.70
C SER A 21 20.37 7.10 -17.11
N PHE A 22 21.51 6.60 -16.68
CA PHE A 22 21.56 5.39 -15.87
C PHE A 22 20.74 5.63 -14.61
N PRO A 23 19.80 4.73 -14.25
CA PRO A 23 19.19 4.79 -12.95
C PRO A 23 20.36 4.75 -11.93
N ARG A 24 20.36 5.74 -11.02
CA ARG A 24 21.33 5.76 -9.92
C ARG A 24 21.13 4.47 -9.11
N LEU A 25 21.91 3.45 -9.39
CA LEU A 25 22.10 2.35 -8.46
C LEU A 25 22.69 2.98 -7.19
N LEU A 26 21.94 2.99 -6.11
CA LEU A 26 22.44 3.35 -4.79
C LEU A 26 23.63 2.42 -4.52
N LEU A 27 24.81 3.00 -4.43
CA LEU A 27 26.05 2.29 -4.10
C LEU A 27 25.87 1.69 -2.70
N GLY A 28 26.49 0.55 -2.41
CA GLY A 28 26.32 -0.17 -1.14
C GLY A 28 26.54 0.68 0.13
N SER A 29 27.29 1.77 0.05
CA SER A 29 27.46 2.78 1.11
C SER A 29 26.15 3.50 1.47
N ASP A 30 25.25 3.77 0.51
CA ASP A 30 23.97 4.43 0.75
C ASP A 30 23.00 3.50 1.49
N GLN A 31 22.98 2.22 1.17
CA GLN A 31 22.13 1.23 1.86
C GLN A 31 22.56 1.02 3.32
N THR A 32 23.86 1.01 3.61
CA THR A 32 24.37 0.92 4.98
C THR A 32 23.95 2.15 5.80
N ARG A 33 24.10 3.33 5.24
CA ARG A 33 23.69 4.60 5.87
C ARG A 33 22.17 4.63 6.13
N VAL A 34 21.37 4.18 5.17
CA VAL A 34 19.90 4.11 5.35
C VAL A 34 19.54 3.11 6.44
N LYS A 35 20.18 1.95 6.50
CA LYS A 35 19.99 0.96 7.56
C LYS A 35 20.31 1.55 8.94
N GLU A 36 21.44 2.22 9.08
CA GLU A 36 21.86 2.87 10.34
C GLU A 36 20.86 3.96 10.74
N MET A 37 20.39 4.77 9.79
CA MET A 37 19.38 5.79 10.05
C MET A 37 18.06 5.17 10.54
N ILE A 38 17.59 4.09 9.92
CA ILE A 38 16.39 3.36 10.35
C ILE A 38 16.59 2.79 11.76
N GLN A 39 17.73 2.17 12.04
CA GLN A 39 18.03 1.65 13.38
C GLN A 39 18.07 2.74 14.43
N ASN A 40 18.69 3.86 14.14
CA ASN A 40 18.84 4.96 15.13
C ASN A 40 17.54 5.75 15.34
N ASN A 41 16.75 5.96 14.30
CA ASN A 41 15.60 6.87 14.35
C ASN A 41 14.24 6.14 14.46
N CYS A 42 14.13 4.88 14.02
CA CYS A 42 12.86 4.16 13.98
C CYS A 42 12.76 3.05 15.05
N ALA A 43 13.86 2.33 15.33
CA ALA A 43 13.85 1.15 16.21
C ALA A 43 13.49 1.46 17.66
N GLY A 44 13.58 2.73 18.11
CA GLY A 44 13.15 3.15 19.45
C GLY A 44 11.65 3.03 19.69
N CYS A 45 10.85 3.03 18.62
CA CYS A 45 9.39 2.90 18.64
C CYS A 45 8.87 1.70 17.88
N HIS A 46 9.51 1.37 16.76
CA HIS A 46 9.10 0.31 15.84
C HIS A 46 9.97 -0.92 15.96
N ARG A 47 9.36 -2.08 15.83
CA ARG A 47 10.09 -3.33 15.63
C ARG A 47 10.36 -3.52 14.13
N LEU A 48 11.62 -3.79 13.78
CA LEU A 48 12.08 -3.87 12.40
C LEU A 48 12.28 -5.30 11.92
N GLU A 49 12.39 -6.25 12.84
CA GLU A 49 12.62 -7.68 12.58
C GLU A 49 12.02 -8.55 13.70
N GLY A 50 11.98 -9.86 13.48
CA GLY A 50 11.48 -10.82 14.45
C GLY A 50 10.07 -11.34 14.14
N LYS A 51 9.30 -11.70 15.18
CA LYS A 51 7.94 -12.25 15.04
C LYS A 51 6.89 -11.22 15.41
N ALA A 52 5.64 -11.44 14.96
CA ALA A 52 4.47 -10.70 15.41
C ALA A 52 4.38 -10.66 16.94
N ASP A 53 3.94 -9.55 17.48
CA ASP A 53 3.77 -9.35 18.91
C ASP A 53 2.47 -8.62 19.22
N SER A 54 2.09 -8.61 20.49
CA SER A 54 0.94 -7.88 20.93
C SER A 54 1.14 -6.37 20.75
N ARG A 55 0.11 -5.70 20.28
CA ARG A 55 0.06 -4.24 20.19
C ARG A 55 0.34 -3.55 21.53
N PHE A 56 -0.04 -4.17 22.63
CA PHE A 56 0.19 -3.62 23.96
C PHE A 56 1.67 -3.58 24.37
N ASN A 57 2.51 -4.39 23.73
CA ASN A 57 3.94 -4.42 23.98
C ASN A 57 4.72 -3.45 23.08
N LEU A 58 4.07 -2.85 22.08
CA LEU A 58 4.70 -2.01 21.06
C LEU A 58 4.36 -0.54 21.30
N LYS A 59 5.28 0.36 20.97
CA LYS A 59 5.05 1.81 20.98
C LYS A 59 4.44 2.33 19.68
N ALA A 60 4.68 1.59 18.58
CA ALA A 60 4.24 1.95 17.24
C ALA A 60 4.07 0.66 16.40
N PRO A 61 3.44 0.72 15.21
CA PRO A 61 3.25 -0.45 14.36
C PRO A 61 4.57 -1.15 14.00
N ASP A 62 4.51 -2.47 13.88
CA ASP A 62 5.62 -3.23 13.32
C ASP A 62 5.94 -2.78 11.90
N LEU A 63 7.21 -2.63 11.61
CA LEU A 63 7.76 -2.36 10.28
C LEU A 63 8.40 -3.60 9.64
N ILE A 64 8.30 -4.78 10.28
CA ILE A 64 8.83 -6.04 9.78
C ILE A 64 8.36 -6.32 8.34
N TRP A 65 7.11 -5.93 8.04
CA TRP A 65 6.48 -6.16 6.74
C TRP A 65 6.18 -4.87 5.98
N ALA A 66 6.85 -3.78 6.31
CA ALA A 66 6.55 -2.46 5.77
C ALA A 66 6.61 -2.42 4.23
N GLY A 67 7.56 -3.14 3.63
CA GLY A 67 7.74 -3.23 2.17
C GLY A 67 6.68 -4.05 1.43
N SER A 68 5.91 -4.89 2.15
CA SER A 68 4.72 -5.55 1.59
C SER A 68 3.43 -4.82 1.95
N LYS A 69 3.43 -4.05 3.04
CA LYS A 69 2.23 -3.49 3.65
C LYS A 69 1.82 -2.16 3.03
N TYR A 70 2.78 -1.28 2.78
CA TYR A 70 2.50 0.08 2.39
C TYR A 70 2.76 0.34 0.92
N GLN A 71 1.87 1.10 0.28
CA GLN A 71 2.15 1.67 -1.03
C GLN A 71 3.26 2.72 -0.91
N ARG A 72 4.26 2.64 -1.80
CA ARG A 72 5.42 3.55 -1.80
C ARG A 72 5.01 5.02 -1.80
N SER A 73 4.07 5.40 -2.66
CA SER A 73 3.60 6.78 -2.78
C SER A 73 3.01 7.33 -1.47
N TRP A 74 2.23 6.51 -0.76
CA TRP A 74 1.69 6.90 0.55
C TRP A 74 2.79 6.98 1.60
N LEU A 75 3.71 6.00 1.63
CA LEU A 75 4.80 5.96 2.61
C LEU A 75 5.68 7.21 2.50
N LEU A 76 6.01 7.64 1.28
CA LEU A 76 6.78 8.87 1.04
C LEU A 76 6.06 10.11 1.60
N ARG A 77 4.75 10.25 1.34
CA ARG A 77 3.97 11.38 1.88
C ARG A 77 3.87 11.33 3.40
N TYR A 78 3.71 10.14 3.98
CA TYR A 78 3.63 9.96 5.42
C TYR A 78 4.94 10.35 6.12
N LEU A 79 6.07 9.84 5.63
CA LEU A 79 7.40 10.12 6.18
C LEU A 79 7.80 11.60 6.03
N THR A 80 7.31 12.29 5.00
CA THR A 80 7.54 13.72 4.79
C THR A 80 6.47 14.62 5.43
N GLY A 81 5.61 14.06 6.29
CA GLY A 81 4.62 14.83 7.07
C GLY A 81 3.42 15.36 6.26
N LYS A 82 3.18 14.82 5.07
CA LYS A 82 2.09 15.24 4.16
C LYS A 82 0.80 14.45 4.36
N GLU A 83 0.76 13.54 5.36
CA GLU A 83 -0.42 12.70 5.68
C GLU A 83 -0.93 12.98 7.10
N ALA A 84 -2.21 12.73 7.33
CA ALA A 84 -2.81 12.82 8.65
C ALA A 84 -2.29 11.72 9.59
N PRO A 85 -2.34 11.93 10.93
CA PRO A 85 -1.97 10.91 11.89
C PRO A 85 -2.76 9.61 11.69
N LEU A 86 -2.03 8.49 11.63
CA LEU A 86 -2.62 7.17 11.37
C LEU A 86 -3.47 6.67 12.55
N TYR A 87 -3.06 6.99 13.77
CA TYR A 87 -3.71 6.59 15.02
C TYR A 87 -4.19 7.83 15.76
N PRO A 88 -5.47 8.21 15.62
CA PRO A 88 -6.01 9.44 16.22
C PRO A 88 -5.96 9.45 17.76
N LYS A 89 -5.93 8.29 18.40
CA LYS A 89 -5.90 8.10 19.85
C LYS A 89 -4.67 7.33 20.33
N GLY A 90 -3.55 7.48 19.62
CA GLY A 90 -2.34 6.73 19.93
C GLY A 90 -2.39 5.27 19.49
N TYR A 91 -1.23 4.61 19.53
CA TYR A 91 -1.11 3.23 19.04
C TYR A 91 -1.60 2.18 20.03
N ARG A 92 -1.48 2.45 21.34
CA ARG A 92 -1.74 1.47 22.41
C ARG A 92 -3.18 1.40 22.90
N TRP A 93 -4.13 2.08 22.27
CA TRP A 93 -5.50 2.22 22.77
C TRP A 93 -5.62 2.95 24.10
N ASP A 94 -4.65 3.74 24.47
CA ASP A 94 -4.77 4.64 25.59
C ASP A 94 -5.57 5.88 25.18
N LEU A 95 -6.80 5.97 25.68
CA LEU A 95 -7.71 7.07 25.34
C LEU A 95 -7.23 8.42 25.88
N SER A 96 -6.28 8.43 26.82
CA SER A 96 -5.63 9.63 27.32
C SER A 96 -4.54 10.15 26.37
N GLU A 97 -4.01 9.28 25.49
CA GLU A 97 -3.05 9.66 24.46
C GLU A 97 -3.75 10.41 23.32
N GLY A 98 -3.14 11.49 22.87
CA GLY A 98 -3.52 12.17 21.64
C GLY A 98 -2.86 11.53 20.42
N PRO A 99 -3.11 12.08 19.21
CA PRO A 99 -2.44 11.60 18.00
C PRO A 99 -0.93 11.77 18.14
N THR A 100 -0.19 10.66 17.97
CA THR A 100 1.27 10.70 17.99
C THR A 100 1.77 11.36 16.71
N ARG A 101 2.53 12.45 16.86
CA ARG A 101 3.22 13.07 15.73
C ARG A 101 4.39 12.18 15.32
N HIS A 102 4.35 11.72 14.08
CA HIS A 102 5.47 10.97 13.51
C HIS A 102 6.63 11.94 13.19
N PRO A 103 7.89 11.56 13.48
CA PRO A 103 9.06 12.32 13.03
C PRO A 103 9.05 12.49 11.51
N VAL A 104 9.38 13.69 11.05
CA VAL A 104 9.44 13.99 9.60
C VAL A 104 10.88 13.87 9.15
N VAL A 105 11.08 13.24 8.00
CA VAL A 105 12.38 13.10 7.32
C VAL A 105 12.39 13.86 6.00
N SER A 106 13.56 14.07 5.42
CA SER A 106 13.72 14.65 4.08
C SER A 106 13.17 13.72 2.98
N GLU A 107 12.92 14.24 1.78
CA GLU A 107 12.45 13.43 0.65
C GLU A 107 13.46 12.35 0.25
N ASP A 108 14.76 12.67 0.25
CA ASP A 108 15.81 11.69 -0.05
C ASP A 108 15.89 10.56 0.99
N GLU A 109 15.75 10.90 2.29
CA GLU A 109 15.68 9.91 3.35
C GLU A 109 14.42 9.04 3.24
N ALA A 110 13.27 9.65 2.95
CA ALA A 110 12.03 8.90 2.73
C ALA A 110 12.14 7.93 1.55
N LEU A 111 12.78 8.34 0.44
CA LEU A 111 13.07 7.48 -0.70
C LEU A 111 13.95 6.29 -0.29
N GLY A 112 15.06 6.56 0.40
CA GLY A 112 15.97 5.52 0.89
C GLY A 112 15.27 4.53 1.83
N ILE A 113 14.44 5.02 2.77
CA ILE A 113 13.64 4.19 3.68
C ILE A 113 12.66 3.30 2.90
N ALA A 114 11.94 3.85 1.93
CA ALA A 114 10.98 3.09 1.14
C ALA A 114 11.67 1.99 0.33
N GLU A 115 12.81 2.29 -0.30
CA GLU A 115 13.63 1.32 -1.02
C GLU A 115 14.18 0.22 -0.11
N TYR A 116 14.66 0.60 1.08
CA TYR A 116 15.13 -0.37 2.07
C TYR A 116 14.03 -1.33 2.48
N PHE A 117 12.82 -0.84 2.79
CA PHE A 117 11.71 -1.70 3.15
C PHE A 117 11.26 -2.60 2.00
N GLU A 118 11.22 -2.10 0.78
CA GLU A 118 10.91 -2.90 -0.42
C GLU A 118 11.91 -4.04 -0.65
N GLN A 119 13.15 -3.90 -0.21
CA GLN A 119 14.18 -4.91 -0.37
C GLN A 119 14.26 -5.88 0.82
N HIS A 120 14.07 -5.39 2.05
CA HIS A 120 14.40 -6.13 3.27
C HIS A 120 13.21 -6.47 4.16
N ASN A 121 12.10 -5.73 4.07
CA ASN A 121 10.95 -5.87 4.97
C ASN A 121 9.71 -6.39 4.24
N LYS A 122 9.88 -7.46 3.46
CA LYS A 122 8.79 -8.15 2.76
C LYS A 122 8.32 -9.37 3.51
N ASP A 123 7.02 -9.62 3.44
CA ASP A 123 6.43 -10.87 3.93
C ASP A 123 6.33 -11.88 2.78
N PRO A 124 7.03 -13.01 2.81
CA PRO A 124 7.01 -14.02 1.76
C PRO A 124 5.64 -14.70 1.60
N ARG A 125 4.75 -14.56 2.60
CA ARG A 125 3.38 -15.09 2.56
C ARG A 125 2.44 -14.26 1.70
N VAL A 126 2.79 -13.00 1.41
CA VAL A 126 2.02 -12.13 0.53
C VAL A 126 2.27 -12.54 -0.93
N LYS A 127 1.25 -13.04 -1.58
CA LYS A 127 1.32 -13.48 -2.98
C LYS A 127 0.87 -12.33 -3.88
N VAL A 128 1.76 -11.86 -4.75
CA VAL A 128 1.44 -10.84 -5.75
C VAL A 128 0.30 -11.32 -6.66
N GLY A 129 -0.72 -10.48 -6.84
CA GLY A 129 -1.90 -10.80 -7.64
C GLY A 129 -2.95 -11.66 -6.92
N ALA A 130 -2.82 -11.90 -5.61
CA ALA A 130 -3.83 -12.64 -4.82
C ALA A 130 -5.17 -11.90 -4.76
N PHE A 131 -5.15 -10.56 -4.84
CA PHE A 131 -6.33 -9.72 -4.92
C PHE A 131 -6.36 -8.93 -6.23
N ASP A 132 -7.36 -9.22 -7.07
CA ASP A 132 -7.54 -8.54 -8.35
C ASP A 132 -8.45 -7.32 -8.20
N LEU A 133 -7.81 -6.16 -8.05
CA LEU A 133 -8.52 -4.89 -7.88
C LEU A 133 -9.34 -4.50 -9.13
N SER A 134 -8.96 -4.98 -10.31
CA SER A 134 -9.66 -4.70 -11.57
C SER A 134 -11.03 -5.39 -11.67
N LYS A 135 -11.30 -6.35 -10.81
CA LYS A 135 -12.59 -7.08 -10.72
C LYS A 135 -13.51 -6.56 -9.63
N VAL A 136 -13.14 -5.51 -8.92
CA VAL A 136 -13.98 -4.93 -7.88
C VAL A 136 -15.13 -4.13 -8.51
N SER A 137 -16.35 -4.60 -8.31
CA SER A 137 -17.59 -3.95 -8.78
C SER A 137 -18.20 -3.02 -7.72
N LYS A 138 -19.15 -2.19 -8.12
CA LYS A 138 -19.95 -1.40 -7.17
C LYS A 138 -20.72 -2.27 -6.18
N PHE A 139 -21.17 -3.45 -6.63
CA PHE A 139 -21.84 -4.41 -5.76
C PHE A 139 -20.90 -4.90 -4.67
N ASP A 140 -19.65 -5.29 -5.03
CA ASP A 140 -18.66 -5.75 -4.05
C ASP A 140 -18.37 -4.68 -3.01
N VAL A 141 -18.24 -3.42 -3.42
CA VAL A 141 -18.00 -2.30 -2.49
C VAL A 141 -19.18 -2.09 -1.56
N THR A 142 -20.42 -2.15 -2.07
CA THR A 142 -21.64 -2.02 -1.24
C THR A 142 -21.74 -3.18 -0.25
N PHE A 143 -21.61 -4.40 -0.72
CA PHE A 143 -21.64 -5.61 0.10
C PHE A 143 -20.50 -5.63 1.12
N GLY A 144 -19.30 -5.25 0.71
CA GLY A 144 -18.14 -5.11 1.58
C GLY A 144 -18.34 -4.09 2.69
N GLY A 145 -18.96 -2.95 2.38
CA GLY A 145 -19.32 -1.93 3.38
C GLY A 145 -20.34 -2.45 4.40
N MET A 146 -21.32 -3.24 3.96
CA MET A 146 -22.28 -3.90 4.85
C MET A 146 -21.58 -4.95 5.75
N ALA A 147 -20.73 -5.80 5.17
CA ALA A 147 -19.98 -6.79 5.91
C ALA A 147 -19.01 -6.14 6.91
N TYR A 148 -18.31 -5.06 6.52
CA TYR A 148 -17.44 -4.26 7.38
C TYR A 148 -18.18 -3.75 8.63
N LYS A 149 -19.43 -3.30 8.48
CA LYS A 149 -20.28 -2.85 9.59
C LYS A 149 -20.75 -4.04 10.44
N ALA A 150 -21.16 -5.15 9.80
CA ALA A 150 -21.64 -6.35 10.49
C ALA A 150 -20.55 -7.03 11.35
N HIS A 151 -19.30 -7.02 10.90
CA HIS A 151 -18.15 -7.54 11.67
C HIS A 151 -17.59 -6.52 12.68
N ALA A 152 -18.35 -5.48 13.03
CA ALA A 152 -18.01 -4.48 14.04
C ALA A 152 -16.69 -3.71 13.81
N CYS A 153 -16.14 -3.72 12.60
CA CYS A 153 -14.90 -3.00 12.28
C CYS A 153 -15.01 -1.49 12.55
N LEU A 154 -16.22 -0.93 12.39
CA LEU A 154 -16.54 0.46 12.75
C LEU A 154 -16.35 0.77 14.24
N GLY A 155 -16.38 -0.21 15.11
CA GLY A 155 -16.16 0.03 16.54
C GLY A 155 -14.79 0.62 16.84
N CYS A 156 -13.78 0.30 16.01
CA CYS A 156 -12.40 0.68 16.23
C CYS A 156 -11.78 1.53 15.10
N HIS A 157 -12.29 1.44 13.89
CA HIS A 157 -11.68 2.06 12.72
C HIS A 157 -12.55 3.19 12.13
N LEU A 158 -11.92 4.33 11.89
CA LEU A 158 -12.54 5.43 11.14
C LEU A 158 -12.53 5.13 9.65
N ILE A 159 -13.64 5.39 8.98
CA ILE A 159 -13.79 5.48 7.52
C ILE A 159 -14.48 6.78 7.15
N GLU A 160 -14.49 7.11 5.86
CA GLU A 160 -15.32 8.19 5.33
C GLU A 160 -16.52 7.60 4.59
N GLU A 161 -17.73 8.06 4.96
CA GLU A 161 -18.97 7.71 4.29
C GLU A 161 -19.76 8.99 4.01
N ASN A 162 -20.07 9.26 2.73
CA ASN A 162 -20.79 10.47 2.29
C ASN A 162 -20.17 11.80 2.81
N GLY A 163 -18.85 11.89 2.79
CA GLY A 163 -18.10 13.07 3.25
C GLY A 163 -18.06 13.25 4.77
N LYS A 164 -18.49 12.24 5.53
CA LYS A 164 -18.46 12.26 7.01
C LYS A 164 -17.56 11.16 7.55
N LEU A 165 -16.77 11.48 8.56
CA LEU A 165 -16.04 10.48 9.32
C LEU A 165 -16.99 9.72 10.24
N ILE A 166 -16.98 8.40 10.13
CA ILE A 166 -17.74 7.50 11.00
C ILE A 166 -16.82 6.40 11.55
N GLY A 167 -17.18 5.87 12.71
CA GLY A 167 -16.42 4.80 13.36
C GLY A 167 -15.63 5.25 14.57
N GLY A 168 -14.94 4.31 15.22
CA GLY A 168 -14.13 4.55 16.41
C GLY A 168 -12.69 4.96 16.07
N PRO A 169 -12.05 5.80 16.89
CA PRO A 169 -10.68 6.27 16.66
C PRO A 169 -9.62 5.39 17.33
N GLN A 170 -9.99 4.23 17.87
CA GLN A 170 -9.11 3.40 18.70
C GLN A 170 -8.06 2.63 17.90
N SER A 171 -8.28 2.43 16.62
CA SER A 171 -7.35 1.75 15.73
C SER A 171 -6.88 2.65 14.58
N ALA A 172 -6.10 2.09 13.66
CA ALA A 172 -5.66 2.82 12.49
C ALA A 172 -6.85 3.37 11.70
N SER A 173 -6.83 4.66 11.38
CA SER A 173 -7.82 5.24 10.46
C SER A 173 -7.74 4.54 9.10
N LEU A 174 -8.87 4.14 8.54
CA LEU A 174 -8.97 3.51 7.22
C LEU A 174 -9.51 4.45 6.14
N VAL A 175 -9.63 5.74 6.44
CA VAL A 175 -10.11 6.79 5.51
C VAL A 175 -9.33 6.80 4.19
N ALA A 176 -8.04 6.53 4.22
CA ALA A 176 -7.19 6.45 3.03
C ALA A 176 -6.59 5.04 2.83
N ALA A 177 -7.34 4.00 3.21
CA ALA A 177 -6.81 2.63 3.15
C ALA A 177 -6.38 2.22 1.74
N GLY A 178 -7.15 2.60 0.71
CA GLY A 178 -6.85 2.30 -0.68
C GLY A 178 -5.63 3.03 -1.25
N GLN A 179 -5.21 4.12 -0.63
CA GLN A 179 -3.96 4.81 -0.99
C GLN A 179 -2.76 4.30 -0.19
N ARG A 180 -3.01 3.77 1.00
CA ARG A 180 -1.98 3.40 1.98
C ARG A 180 -1.51 1.98 1.86
N TYR A 181 -2.43 1.04 1.78
CA TYR A 181 -2.10 -0.39 1.83
C TYR A 181 -1.90 -0.98 0.44
N ASP A 182 -0.94 -1.89 0.34
CA ASP A 182 -0.90 -2.83 -0.77
C ASP A 182 -2.10 -3.78 -0.68
N LYS A 183 -2.77 -4.02 -1.80
CA LYS A 183 -4.00 -4.82 -1.89
C LYS A 183 -3.78 -6.30 -1.54
N ASP A 184 -2.66 -6.86 -1.95
CA ASP A 184 -2.34 -8.26 -1.71
C ASP A 184 -1.93 -8.49 -0.25
N TRP A 185 -1.23 -7.51 0.34
CA TRP A 185 -0.95 -7.52 1.77
C TRP A 185 -2.24 -7.39 2.60
N LEU A 186 -3.12 -6.48 2.23
CA LEU A 186 -4.37 -6.27 2.96
C LEU A 186 -5.27 -7.51 2.89
N PHE A 187 -5.33 -8.17 1.73
CA PHE A 187 -6.04 -9.43 1.56
C PHE A 187 -5.42 -10.54 2.41
N ARG A 188 -4.10 -10.69 2.40
CA ARG A 188 -3.40 -11.67 3.24
C ARG A 188 -3.57 -11.40 4.74
N PHE A 189 -3.52 -10.13 5.13
CA PHE A 189 -3.81 -9.71 6.50
C PHE A 189 -5.22 -10.14 6.92
N GLY A 190 -6.22 -9.91 6.08
CA GLY A 190 -7.60 -10.29 6.35
C GLY A 190 -7.83 -11.82 6.47
N GLN A 191 -7.03 -12.62 5.76
CA GLN A 191 -7.10 -14.09 5.87
C GLN A 191 -6.63 -14.62 7.23
N ASN A 192 -5.58 -14.03 7.80
CA ASN A 192 -5.06 -14.39 9.11
C ASN A 192 -4.32 -13.22 9.78
N PRO A 193 -5.06 -12.29 10.42
CA PRO A 193 -4.47 -11.12 11.07
C PRO A 193 -3.48 -11.46 12.18
N GLN A 194 -3.61 -12.64 12.82
CA GLN A 194 -2.73 -13.07 13.90
C GLN A 194 -1.29 -13.33 13.45
N ASP A 195 -1.08 -13.61 12.18
CA ASP A 195 0.27 -13.71 11.62
C ASP A 195 1.05 -12.38 11.67
N PHE A 196 0.33 -11.27 11.79
CA PHE A 196 0.88 -9.90 11.73
C PHE A 196 0.80 -9.16 13.06
N THR A 197 -0.24 -9.45 13.86
CA THR A 197 -0.44 -8.82 15.16
C THR A 197 -1.19 -9.79 16.06
N VAL A 198 -0.53 -10.23 17.11
CA VAL A 198 -1.14 -11.13 18.10
C VAL A 198 -2.34 -10.41 18.76
N HIS A 199 -3.44 -11.11 18.92
CA HIS A 199 -4.73 -10.63 19.46
C HIS A 199 -5.60 -9.74 18.56
N ASN A 200 -5.31 -9.62 17.26
CA ASN A 200 -6.14 -8.84 16.32
C ASN A 200 -7.07 -9.69 15.44
N GLY A 201 -7.14 -11.00 15.65
CA GLY A 201 -7.67 -11.93 14.66
C GLY A 201 -9.14 -12.26 14.73
N GLU A 202 -9.81 -11.92 15.81
CA GLU A 202 -11.13 -12.50 16.10
C GLU A 202 -12.25 -11.94 15.23
N PHE A 203 -12.15 -10.70 14.75
CA PHE A 203 -13.25 -10.04 14.04
C PHE A 203 -13.48 -10.50 12.60
N LEU A 204 -12.52 -11.16 11.97
CA LEU A 204 -12.64 -11.68 10.60
C LEU A 204 -12.59 -13.21 10.53
N ALA A 205 -12.43 -13.89 11.66
CA ALA A 205 -12.29 -15.34 11.72
C ALA A 205 -13.49 -16.09 11.09
N ASP A 206 -14.69 -15.52 11.17
CA ASP A 206 -15.92 -16.09 10.64
C ASP A 206 -16.31 -15.55 9.25
N ALA A 207 -15.53 -14.66 8.68
CA ALA A 207 -15.82 -14.12 7.35
C ALA A 207 -15.55 -15.18 6.27
N THR A 208 -16.54 -15.44 5.43
CA THR A 208 -16.32 -16.25 4.22
C THR A 208 -15.37 -15.54 3.26
N GLU A 209 -14.70 -16.31 2.39
CA GLU A 209 -13.79 -15.70 1.41
C GLU A 209 -14.47 -14.64 0.51
N PRO A 210 -15.70 -14.81 0.01
CA PRO A 210 -16.42 -13.75 -0.72
C PRO A 210 -16.65 -12.49 0.14
N GLN A 211 -17.01 -12.64 1.41
CA GLN A 211 -17.18 -11.50 2.32
C GLN A 211 -15.85 -10.78 2.55
N LEU A 212 -14.77 -11.53 2.79
CA LEU A 212 -13.44 -10.98 2.93
C LEU A 212 -13.02 -10.19 1.69
N ARG A 213 -13.18 -10.78 0.49
CA ARG A 213 -12.87 -10.09 -0.77
C ARG A 213 -13.67 -8.80 -0.94
N ALA A 214 -14.94 -8.82 -0.60
CA ALA A 214 -15.79 -7.65 -0.67
C ALA A 214 -15.34 -6.56 0.34
N VAL A 215 -15.01 -6.93 1.58
CA VAL A 215 -14.47 -6.00 2.59
C VAL A 215 -13.15 -5.39 2.12
N ILE A 216 -12.24 -6.18 1.55
CA ILE A 216 -10.98 -5.66 1.01
C ILE A 216 -11.26 -4.71 -0.17
N GLY A 217 -12.16 -5.08 -1.09
CA GLY A 217 -12.60 -4.20 -2.18
C GLY A 217 -13.15 -2.88 -1.67
N PHE A 218 -14.01 -2.90 -0.66
CA PHE A 218 -14.53 -1.71 0.01
C PHE A 218 -13.41 -0.84 0.61
N LEU A 219 -12.44 -1.44 1.29
CA LEU A 219 -11.32 -0.72 1.88
C LEU A 219 -10.38 -0.13 0.82
N MET A 220 -10.17 -0.83 -0.29
CA MET A 220 -9.29 -0.38 -1.36
C MET A 220 -9.84 0.80 -2.16
N VAL A 221 -11.12 1.13 -2.04
CA VAL A 221 -11.68 2.37 -2.62
C VAL A 221 -11.66 3.55 -1.65
N GLN A 222 -11.40 3.33 -0.35
CA GLN A 222 -11.33 4.40 0.63
C GLN A 222 -10.19 5.38 0.31
N GLY A 223 -10.55 6.66 0.13
CA GLY A 223 -9.62 7.73 -0.22
C GLY A 223 -9.16 7.75 -1.68
N VAL A 224 -9.61 6.81 -2.52
CA VAL A 224 -9.28 6.77 -3.96
C VAL A 224 -10.31 7.57 -4.75
N LYS A 225 -9.87 8.64 -5.40
CA LYS A 225 -10.71 9.40 -6.34
C LYS A 225 -10.77 8.67 -7.68
N ASP A 226 -11.93 8.76 -8.34
CA ASP A 226 -12.15 8.24 -9.70
C ASP A 226 -11.83 6.75 -9.86
N PHE A 227 -12.17 5.94 -8.83
CA PHE A 227 -12.00 4.50 -8.88
C PHE A 227 -12.83 3.91 -10.03
N LYS A 228 -12.19 3.12 -10.88
CA LYS A 228 -12.85 2.44 -12.01
C LYS A 228 -13.37 1.09 -11.54
N TYR A 229 -14.68 1.01 -11.41
CA TYR A 229 -15.36 -0.23 -11.03
C TYR A 229 -15.43 -1.21 -12.19
N TYR A 230 -15.34 -2.50 -11.87
CA TYR A 230 -15.66 -3.57 -12.78
C TYR A 230 -17.16 -3.59 -13.06
N GLU A 231 -17.53 -3.68 -14.33
CA GLU A 231 -18.90 -3.76 -14.79
C GLU A 231 -19.13 -5.17 -15.35
N PRO A 232 -19.59 -6.15 -14.55
CA PRO A 232 -19.65 -7.56 -14.94
C PRO A 232 -20.53 -7.81 -16.18
N TRP A 233 -21.58 -7.01 -16.37
CA TRP A 233 -22.47 -7.10 -17.53
C TRP A 233 -21.85 -6.66 -18.86
N THR A 234 -20.69 -6.02 -18.84
CA THR A 234 -19.90 -5.70 -20.06
C THR A 234 -18.92 -6.81 -20.42
N ALA A 235 -18.78 -7.83 -19.58
CA ALA A 235 -17.89 -8.92 -19.83
C ALA A 235 -18.40 -9.80 -21.02
N PRO A 236 -17.51 -10.27 -21.90
CA PRO A 236 -17.88 -11.02 -23.10
C PRO A 236 -18.80 -12.22 -22.82
N GLU A 237 -18.58 -12.94 -21.74
CA GLU A 237 -19.40 -14.08 -21.31
C GLU A 237 -20.87 -13.71 -21.04
N PHE A 238 -21.17 -12.48 -20.59
CA PHE A 238 -22.54 -12.01 -20.41
C PHE A 238 -23.20 -11.61 -21.72
N GLY A 239 -22.43 -11.08 -22.68
CA GLY A 239 -22.94 -10.76 -24.02
C GLY A 239 -23.40 -11.99 -24.78
N MET A 240 -22.67 -13.10 -24.67
CA MET A 240 -23.03 -14.38 -25.30
C MET A 240 -24.28 -15.02 -24.69
N ALA A 241 -24.43 -14.95 -23.35
CA ALA A 241 -25.60 -15.52 -22.66
C ALA A 241 -26.93 -14.81 -22.97
N SER A 242 -26.90 -13.54 -23.38
CA SER A 242 -28.10 -12.78 -23.77
C SER A 242 -28.55 -13.06 -25.19
N ALA A 243 -27.64 -13.41 -26.11
CA ALA A 243 -27.94 -13.70 -27.50
C ALA A 243 -28.67 -15.05 -27.70
N ASP A 244 -28.41 -16.03 -26.83
CA ASP A 244 -29.03 -17.36 -26.91
C ASP A 244 -30.38 -17.47 -26.20
N ARG A 245 -30.77 -16.51 -25.36
CA ARG A 245 -32.08 -16.49 -24.68
C ARG A 245 -33.20 -15.83 -25.48
N GLY A 246 -32.90 -15.28 -26.62
CA GLY A 246 -33.84 -14.60 -27.51
C GLY A 246 -34.21 -15.36 -28.77
N LYS A 247 -33.87 -16.66 -28.89
CA LYS A 247 -34.30 -17.60 -29.91
C LYS A 247 -35.15 -18.69 -29.23
#